data_ca02531ff5ae27a17c2a324e91ea9518
#
_entry.id   ca02531ff5ae27a17c2a324e91ea9518
#
_cell.length_a   1.000
_cell.length_b   1.000
_cell.length_c   1.000
_cell.angle_alpha   90.00
_cell.angle_beta   90.00
_cell.angle_gamma   90.00
#
_symmetry.space_group_name_H-M   'P 1'
#
loop_
_entity.id
_entity.type
_entity.pdbx_description
1 polymer ?
#
loop_
_entity_poly.entity_id
_entity_poly.type
_entity_poly.pdbx_seq_one_letter_code
_entity_poly.pdbx_strand_id
1 'polypeptide(L)'
;MSERRKKVKKKALYKKWMSMLLAGVVTTTGFMGGTVTLRAAETTNWIGDENLTGNAEAPAKDDVVPDKNQFRYQKEELAAFCHFGPNTFNEIEWGEHYGNQKPSEIFTLKNDFDAETLVKTLKDAGFKKLIVTAKHHDGFCIWDSEHTEYDVKASGYKNKNGESDILAEISKACTDQNMDMGLYLSPWDIHEPSYGYKDEHGNPTTPDKDAKDYNEFYNNQLEEILGNPKYGNDGHFVEVWMDGAKGSGANAQEYDFKKWFKTIQDNEGKAAGYDADCMLFGAEAYTTVRWIGNELGIAGKDTWSNSKVDKDKNTINSNKQGNATVGFEDGDQWTVPEADARITSGWFWGTKKNTPKTMEELSDMYFNSVGHNATLLLNVPPNNQGTVDKAILDRVTEFGKIVTSCLSWKQLNEVIDQHAGRIFSYDNWEVLLYEEPKQLLRSFA
;
A
#
# COMPACT_ATOMS: atom_id res chain seq x y z
N MET A 1 40.66 -0.94 -9.22
CA MET A 1 40.23 -0.54 -7.87
C MET A 1 38.99 -1.35 -7.54
N SER A 2 39.03 -2.17 -6.47
CA SER A 2 38.02 -3.19 -6.24
C SER A 2 36.67 -2.59 -5.83
N GLU A 3 35.59 -3.27 -6.16
CA GLU A 3 34.23 -2.92 -5.76
C GLU A 3 34.07 -2.62 -4.25
N ARG A 4 34.90 -3.27 -3.43
CA ARG A 4 34.95 -3.02 -1.98
C ARG A 4 35.33 -1.57 -1.63
N ARG A 5 36.20 -0.91 -2.42
CA ARG A 5 36.54 0.51 -2.22
C ARG A 5 35.41 1.47 -2.66
N LYS A 6 34.62 1.08 -3.66
CA LYS A 6 33.45 1.85 -4.08
C LYS A 6 32.31 1.78 -3.05
N LYS A 7 32.08 0.59 -2.45
CA LYS A 7 31.10 0.43 -1.35
C LYS A 7 31.47 1.22 -0.09
N VAL A 8 32.76 1.23 0.27
CA VAL A 8 33.22 1.98 1.45
C VAL A 8 33.11 3.49 1.24
N LYS A 9 33.40 3.99 0.03
CA LYS A 9 33.22 5.41 -0.30
C LYS A 9 31.74 5.82 -0.31
N LYS A 10 30.82 5.00 -0.81
CA LYS A 10 29.38 5.24 -0.74
C LYS A 10 28.87 5.29 0.70
N LYS A 11 29.26 4.32 1.56
CA LYS A 11 28.90 4.31 2.98
C LYS A 11 29.44 5.53 3.75
N ALA A 12 30.64 5.98 3.45
CA ALA A 12 31.23 7.17 4.08
C ALA A 12 30.54 8.47 3.64
N LEU A 13 30.10 8.54 2.39
CA LEU A 13 29.33 9.67 1.88
C LEU A 13 27.95 9.74 2.55
N TYR A 14 27.24 8.61 2.63
CA TYR A 14 25.92 8.50 3.26
C TYR A 14 25.95 8.88 4.76
N LYS A 15 26.93 8.36 5.52
CA LYS A 15 27.12 8.75 6.93
C LYS A 15 27.36 10.26 7.09
N LYS A 16 28.10 10.87 6.18
CA LYS A 16 28.34 12.31 6.20
C LYS A 16 27.07 13.10 5.92
N TRP A 17 26.18 12.56 5.08
CA TRP A 17 24.88 13.13 4.74
C TRP A 17 23.88 13.05 5.89
N MET A 18 23.73 11.89 6.52
CA MET A 18 22.89 11.74 7.71
C MET A 18 23.34 12.67 8.85
N SER A 19 24.65 12.85 9.05
CA SER A 19 25.19 13.78 10.05
C SER A 19 24.92 15.24 9.69
N MET A 20 24.84 15.60 8.42
CA MET A 20 24.51 16.97 8.00
C MET A 20 23.01 17.27 8.10
N LEU A 21 22.12 16.32 7.81
CA LEU A 21 20.67 16.45 8.04
C LEU A 21 20.34 16.60 9.52
N LEU A 22 20.97 15.82 10.39
CA LEU A 22 20.83 15.95 11.85
C LEU A 22 21.46 17.25 12.40
N ALA A 23 22.55 17.72 11.81
CA ALA A 23 23.19 18.98 12.21
C ALA A 23 22.42 20.21 11.73
N GLY A 24 21.75 20.14 10.58
CA GLY A 24 20.93 21.23 10.03
C GLY A 24 19.72 21.58 10.88
N VAL A 25 19.18 20.62 11.60
CA VAL A 25 18.03 20.84 12.51
C VAL A 25 18.44 21.45 13.84
N VAL A 26 19.71 21.34 14.26
CA VAL A 26 20.19 21.82 15.56
C VAL A 26 20.83 23.21 15.50
N THR A 27 21.19 23.72 14.31
CA THR A 27 21.94 24.98 14.18
C THR A 27 21.13 26.22 13.79
N THR A 28 19.81 26.14 13.71
CA THR A 28 18.96 27.31 13.40
C THR A 28 18.45 28.08 14.64
N THR A 29 18.91 27.76 15.83
CA THR A 29 18.56 28.52 17.06
C THR A 29 19.65 29.45 17.55
N GLY A 30 20.33 30.14 16.66
CA GLY A 30 21.27 31.18 17.10
C GLY A 30 21.96 31.90 15.95
N PHE A 31 21.31 32.85 15.35
CA PHE A 31 21.91 34.10 14.96
C PHE A 31 20.90 35.09 14.34
N MET A 32 20.81 36.27 14.96
CA MET A 32 20.27 37.54 14.49
C MET A 32 18.77 37.70 14.30
N GLY A 33 18.21 38.56 15.13
CA GLY A 33 16.87 39.07 15.15
C GLY A 33 16.36 39.63 13.81
N GLY A 34 15.72 38.80 13.10
CA GLY A 34 14.76 39.14 12.08
C GLY A 34 13.58 38.19 12.26
N THR A 35 12.45 38.72 12.69
CA THR A 35 11.19 38.02 12.75
C THR A 35 10.81 37.62 11.32
N VAL A 36 11.16 36.39 10.92
CA VAL A 36 10.53 35.77 9.75
C VAL A 36 9.13 35.42 10.18
N THR A 37 8.17 36.24 9.88
CA THR A 37 6.76 35.93 10.01
C THR A 37 6.45 34.88 8.95
N LEU A 38 6.46 33.61 9.33
CA LEU A 38 5.88 32.56 8.52
C LEU A 38 4.39 32.87 8.41
N ARG A 39 3.97 33.52 7.34
CA ARG A 39 2.56 33.53 6.97
C ARG A 39 2.19 32.06 6.72
N ALA A 40 1.25 31.56 7.50
CA ALA A 40 0.56 30.33 7.15
C ALA A 40 -0.02 30.55 5.74
N ALA A 41 0.56 29.89 4.75
CA ALA A 41 -0.02 29.87 3.42
C ALA A 41 -1.34 29.12 3.52
N GLU A 42 -2.39 29.72 3.02
CA GLU A 42 -3.68 29.09 2.86
C GLU A 42 -3.52 27.78 2.10
N THR A 43 -4.34 26.78 2.44
CA THR A 43 -4.37 25.50 1.76
C THR A 43 -4.81 25.73 0.31
N THR A 44 -3.86 25.82 -0.61
CA THR A 44 -4.17 25.91 -2.03
C THR A 44 -4.53 24.52 -2.54
N ASN A 45 -5.73 24.38 -3.08
CA ASN A 45 -6.12 23.21 -3.87
C ASN A 45 -5.35 23.27 -5.19
N TRP A 46 -4.38 22.41 -5.37
CA TRP A 46 -3.51 22.36 -6.55
C TRP A 46 -4.26 22.11 -7.85
N ILE A 47 -5.38 21.39 -7.78
CA ILE A 47 -6.23 21.13 -8.93
C ILE A 47 -7.25 22.26 -9.01
N GLY A 48 -7.08 23.15 -10.01
CA GLY A 48 -8.00 24.24 -10.28
C GLY A 48 -7.71 25.55 -9.51
N ASP A 49 -6.51 25.73 -8.95
CA ASP A 49 -6.10 27.03 -8.41
C ASP A 49 -5.81 28.00 -9.58
N GLU A 50 -6.72 28.94 -9.82
CA GLU A 50 -6.62 29.96 -10.86
C GLU A 50 -5.45 30.94 -10.63
N ASN A 51 -4.76 30.85 -9.50
CA ASN A 51 -3.62 31.68 -9.13
C ASN A 51 -2.26 31.07 -9.49
N LEU A 52 -2.21 29.91 -10.13
CA LEU A 52 -0.99 29.36 -10.71
C LEU A 52 -0.55 30.23 -11.91
N THR A 53 0.31 31.19 -11.63
CA THR A 53 0.82 32.17 -12.63
C THR A 53 2.06 31.66 -13.37
N GLY A 54 2.22 30.36 -13.54
CA GLY A 54 3.32 29.78 -14.31
C GLY A 54 3.09 29.88 -15.81
N ASN A 55 4.18 29.93 -16.57
CA ASN A 55 4.13 29.83 -18.06
C ASN A 55 3.96 28.39 -18.55
N ALA A 56 3.49 27.51 -17.71
CA ALA A 56 3.23 26.11 -18.06
C ALA A 56 1.95 26.04 -18.88
N GLU A 57 2.03 25.46 -20.03
CA GLU A 57 0.85 25.07 -20.80
C GLU A 57 0.18 23.88 -20.09
N ALA A 58 -1.15 23.87 -20.07
CA ALA A 58 -1.87 22.69 -19.62
C ALA A 58 -1.48 21.50 -20.50
N PRO A 59 -1.45 20.25 -19.95
CA PRO A 59 -1.21 19.06 -20.75
C PRO A 59 -2.09 19.02 -21.98
N ALA A 60 -1.56 18.50 -23.07
CA ALA A 60 -2.36 18.30 -24.26
C ALA A 60 -3.54 17.37 -23.92
N LYS A 61 -4.68 17.56 -24.56
CA LYS A 61 -5.89 16.79 -24.25
C LYS A 61 -5.71 15.26 -24.38
N ASP A 62 -4.71 14.86 -25.14
CA ASP A 62 -4.37 13.45 -25.41
C ASP A 62 -3.23 12.93 -24.53
N ASP A 63 -2.68 13.75 -23.61
CA ASP A 63 -1.66 13.31 -22.67
C ASP A 63 -2.26 12.39 -21.62
N VAL A 64 -1.49 11.39 -21.22
CA VAL A 64 -1.87 10.48 -20.13
C VAL A 64 -1.54 11.17 -18.82
N VAL A 65 -2.58 11.53 -18.06
CA VAL A 65 -2.49 12.23 -16.78
C VAL A 65 -3.27 11.46 -15.71
N PRO A 66 -2.89 11.59 -14.43
CA PRO A 66 -3.65 10.98 -13.35
C PRO A 66 -5.02 11.64 -13.22
N ASP A 67 -6.02 10.86 -12.86
CA ASP A 67 -7.25 11.42 -12.32
C ASP A 67 -7.05 11.95 -10.90
N LYS A 68 -8.08 12.59 -10.34
CA LYS A 68 -8.07 13.18 -8.99
C LYS A 68 -7.67 12.16 -7.90
N ASN A 69 -8.15 10.92 -8.02
CA ASN A 69 -7.93 9.88 -7.02
C ASN A 69 -6.53 9.28 -7.14
N GLN A 70 -6.07 9.02 -8.35
CA GLN A 70 -4.70 8.59 -8.64
C GLN A 70 -3.67 9.62 -8.15
N PHE A 71 -3.93 10.90 -8.42
CA PHE A 71 -3.07 11.98 -7.95
C PHE A 71 -3.02 12.06 -6.41
N ARG A 72 -4.20 11.99 -5.74
CA ARG A 72 -4.28 11.96 -4.29
C ARG A 72 -3.49 10.77 -3.73
N TYR A 73 -3.74 9.58 -4.28
CA TYR A 73 -3.08 8.34 -3.86
C TYR A 73 -1.56 8.41 -3.96
N GLN A 74 -1.04 8.85 -5.10
CA GLN A 74 0.40 8.97 -5.34
C GLN A 74 1.06 10.00 -4.42
N LYS A 75 0.36 11.10 -4.12
CA LYS A 75 0.82 12.15 -3.22
C LYS A 75 0.87 11.74 -1.75
N GLU A 76 0.18 10.69 -1.36
CA GLU A 76 0.22 10.14 0.00
C GLU A 76 1.54 9.47 0.34
N GLU A 77 2.27 8.98 -0.66
CA GLU A 77 3.64 8.44 -0.59
C GLU A 77 3.81 7.18 0.27
N LEU A 78 3.31 7.19 1.52
CA LEU A 78 3.57 6.17 2.54
C LEU A 78 2.29 5.53 3.05
N ALA A 79 2.17 4.22 2.83
CA ALA A 79 1.10 3.36 3.32
C ALA A 79 1.64 2.24 4.21
N ALA A 80 0.81 1.72 5.10
CA ALA A 80 1.12 0.55 5.89
C ALA A 80 0.34 -0.68 5.40
N PHE A 81 0.99 -1.85 5.43
CA PHE A 81 0.33 -3.14 5.35
C PHE A 81 0.18 -3.75 6.74
N CYS A 82 -0.92 -4.45 6.99
CA CYS A 82 -1.15 -5.23 8.19
C CYS A 82 -1.46 -6.68 7.80
N HIS A 83 -0.45 -7.55 7.84
CA HIS A 83 -0.63 -8.99 7.68
C HIS A 83 -0.91 -9.63 9.03
N PHE A 84 -2.15 -10.10 9.22
CA PHE A 84 -2.59 -10.78 10.43
C PHE A 84 -3.60 -11.86 10.11
N GLY A 85 -3.45 -13.03 10.70
CA GLY A 85 -4.30 -14.19 10.44
C GLY A 85 -3.70 -15.48 11.02
N PRO A 86 -4.17 -16.68 10.61
CA PRO A 86 -3.64 -17.97 11.07
C PRO A 86 -2.12 -18.10 10.93
N ASN A 87 -1.56 -17.49 9.90
CA ASN A 87 -0.13 -17.54 9.59
C ASN A 87 0.73 -16.89 10.69
N THR A 88 0.19 -15.91 11.42
CA THR A 88 0.83 -15.31 12.60
C THR A 88 1.03 -16.31 13.73
N PHE A 89 0.09 -17.24 13.94
CA PHE A 89 0.12 -18.21 15.03
C PHE A 89 0.94 -19.46 14.69
N ASN A 90 1.04 -19.77 13.39
CA ASN A 90 1.71 -20.96 12.90
C ASN A 90 3.07 -20.68 12.26
N GLU A 91 3.47 -19.40 12.20
CA GLU A 91 4.74 -18.90 11.67
C GLU A 91 5.04 -19.31 10.21
N ILE A 92 3.99 -19.42 9.40
CA ILE A 92 4.05 -19.72 7.96
C ILE A 92 3.60 -18.51 7.16
N GLU A 93 3.83 -18.52 5.82
CA GLU A 93 3.48 -17.36 4.99
C GLU A 93 2.17 -17.56 4.22
N TRP A 94 1.87 -18.78 3.74
CA TRP A 94 0.76 -19.00 2.81
C TRP A 94 -0.34 -19.96 3.32
N GLY A 95 -0.10 -20.74 4.34
CA GLY A 95 -1.12 -21.62 4.93
C GLY A 95 -1.41 -22.90 4.16
N GLU A 96 -0.53 -23.33 3.26
CA GLU A 96 -0.71 -24.52 2.41
C GLU A 96 -0.82 -25.82 3.21
N HIS A 97 -0.45 -25.81 4.47
CA HIS A 97 -0.38 -26.98 5.33
C HIS A 97 -1.56 -27.11 6.29
N TYR A 98 -2.51 -26.19 6.27
CA TYR A 98 -3.65 -26.28 7.21
C TYR A 98 -4.61 -27.42 6.89
N GLY A 99 -4.78 -27.78 5.61
CA GLY A 99 -5.67 -28.86 5.21
C GLY A 99 -7.08 -28.67 5.74
N ASN A 100 -7.57 -29.64 6.51
CA ASN A 100 -8.91 -29.62 7.14
C ASN A 100 -8.88 -29.16 8.61
N GLN A 101 -7.83 -28.48 9.08
CA GLN A 101 -7.78 -27.96 10.44
C GLN A 101 -8.90 -26.93 10.67
N LYS A 102 -9.47 -26.97 11.87
CA LYS A 102 -10.55 -26.04 12.21
C LYS A 102 -10.01 -24.65 12.51
N PRO A 103 -10.81 -23.60 12.29
CA PRO A 103 -10.45 -22.22 12.66
C PRO A 103 -9.87 -22.09 14.07
N SER A 104 -10.47 -22.78 15.07
CA SER A 104 -10.01 -22.78 16.46
C SER A 104 -8.64 -23.43 16.72
N GLU A 105 -8.13 -24.22 15.76
CA GLU A 105 -6.83 -24.89 15.86
C GLU A 105 -5.72 -24.06 15.24
N ILE A 106 -6.05 -23.23 14.24
CA ILE A 106 -5.08 -22.42 13.49
C ILE A 106 -5.04 -20.97 13.89
N PHE A 107 -6.15 -20.41 14.39
CA PHE A 107 -6.26 -19.04 14.88
C PHE A 107 -6.54 -19.06 16.38
N THR A 108 -5.52 -18.73 17.20
CA THR A 108 -5.55 -18.97 18.64
C THR A 108 -5.36 -17.70 19.48
N LEU A 109 -5.78 -16.55 18.95
CA LEU A 109 -5.75 -15.27 19.66
C LEU A 109 -6.61 -15.36 20.93
N LYS A 110 -6.03 -14.95 22.07
CA LYS A 110 -6.70 -14.99 23.40
C LYS A 110 -6.94 -13.61 23.99
N ASN A 111 -6.19 -12.62 23.54
CA ASN A 111 -6.30 -11.24 24.00
C ASN A 111 -7.12 -10.42 22.98
N ASP A 112 -7.58 -9.26 23.39
CA ASP A 112 -8.14 -8.27 22.46
C ASP A 112 -7.08 -7.89 21.42
N PHE A 113 -7.52 -7.66 20.18
CA PHE A 113 -6.66 -7.09 19.16
C PHE A 113 -6.47 -5.60 19.42
N ASP A 114 -5.23 -5.12 19.48
CA ASP A 114 -4.91 -3.72 19.79
C ASP A 114 -4.83 -2.86 18.51
N ALA A 115 -5.98 -2.70 17.85
CA ALA A 115 -6.10 -1.87 16.66
C ALA A 115 -5.76 -0.40 16.92
N GLU A 116 -6.13 0.11 18.12
CA GLU A 116 -5.94 1.52 18.46
C GLU A 116 -4.46 1.91 18.49
N THR A 117 -3.62 1.14 19.19
CA THR A 117 -2.17 1.40 19.27
C THR A 117 -1.51 1.26 17.89
N LEU A 118 -1.89 0.25 17.11
CA LEU A 118 -1.37 0.05 15.75
C LEU A 118 -1.65 1.29 14.89
N VAL A 119 -2.92 1.65 14.72
CA VAL A 119 -3.34 2.74 13.85
C VAL A 119 -2.76 4.08 14.32
N LYS A 120 -2.79 4.34 15.65
CA LYS A 120 -2.22 5.55 16.21
C LYS A 120 -0.73 5.69 15.93
N THR A 121 0.04 4.63 16.12
CA THR A 121 1.49 4.67 15.89
C THR A 121 1.81 4.93 14.43
N LEU A 122 1.10 4.28 13.51
CA LEU A 122 1.25 4.50 12.08
C LEU A 122 0.89 5.94 11.68
N LYS A 123 -0.25 6.44 12.16
CA LYS A 123 -0.69 7.82 11.90
C LYS A 123 0.33 8.85 12.39
N ASP A 124 0.80 8.69 13.63
CA ASP A 124 1.79 9.59 14.24
C ASP A 124 3.14 9.53 13.50
N ALA A 125 3.47 8.40 12.89
CA ALA A 125 4.65 8.21 12.05
C ALA A 125 4.48 8.74 10.61
N GLY A 126 3.33 9.28 10.25
CA GLY A 126 3.10 9.91 8.95
C GLY A 126 2.53 9.00 7.87
N PHE A 127 2.20 7.75 8.17
CA PHE A 127 1.47 6.89 7.26
C PHE A 127 0.08 7.47 6.98
N LYS A 128 -0.40 7.35 5.74
CA LYS A 128 -1.66 7.96 5.31
C LYS A 128 -2.80 6.97 5.28
N LYS A 129 -2.51 5.71 5.00
CA LYS A 129 -3.48 4.62 4.94
C LYS A 129 -2.93 3.33 5.50
N LEU A 130 -3.85 2.43 5.89
CA LEU A 130 -3.56 1.08 6.35
C LEU A 130 -4.31 0.08 5.48
N ILE A 131 -3.59 -0.76 4.74
CA ILE A 131 -4.16 -1.88 3.98
C ILE A 131 -4.12 -3.12 4.86
N VAL A 132 -5.28 -3.78 5.03
CA VAL A 132 -5.45 -4.90 5.97
C VAL A 132 -5.73 -6.19 5.20
N THR A 133 -5.00 -7.26 5.52
CA THR A 133 -5.29 -8.59 4.97
C THR A 133 -6.55 -9.16 5.61
N ALA A 134 -7.72 -8.85 5.05
CA ALA A 134 -8.98 -9.41 5.52
C ALA A 134 -9.05 -10.93 5.26
N LYS A 135 -8.55 -11.38 4.11
CA LYS A 135 -8.37 -12.79 3.75
C LYS A 135 -7.07 -12.95 2.99
N HIS A 136 -6.16 -13.80 3.48
CA HIS A 136 -4.95 -14.20 2.76
C HIS A 136 -5.20 -15.49 1.95
N HIS A 137 -4.17 -16.05 1.32
CA HIS A 137 -4.27 -17.25 0.47
C HIS A 137 -4.81 -18.50 1.17
N ASP A 138 -4.68 -18.56 2.50
CA ASP A 138 -5.23 -19.65 3.31
C ASP A 138 -6.77 -19.67 3.35
N GLY A 139 -7.43 -18.61 2.89
CA GLY A 139 -8.88 -18.49 2.84
C GLY A 139 -9.54 -18.06 4.16
N PHE A 140 -8.76 -17.89 5.23
CA PHE A 140 -9.31 -17.51 6.53
C PHE A 140 -9.72 -16.03 6.56
N CYS A 141 -10.98 -15.79 6.95
CA CYS A 141 -11.55 -14.44 7.05
C CYS A 141 -11.38 -13.90 8.47
N ILE A 142 -10.73 -12.71 8.60
CA ILE A 142 -10.61 -12.05 9.92
C ILE A 142 -11.86 -11.24 10.29
N TRP A 143 -12.95 -11.37 9.54
CA TRP A 143 -14.29 -10.86 9.84
C TRP A 143 -15.30 -12.01 9.97
N ASP A 144 -16.45 -11.77 10.57
CA ASP A 144 -17.57 -12.69 10.67
C ASP A 144 -18.29 -12.79 9.32
N SER A 145 -17.83 -13.70 8.45
CA SER A 145 -18.33 -13.83 7.08
C SER A 145 -19.64 -14.62 7.02
N GLU A 146 -20.60 -14.14 6.22
CA GLU A 146 -21.85 -14.90 5.93
C GLU A 146 -21.65 -15.97 4.86
N HIS A 147 -20.49 -16.00 4.18
CA HIS A 147 -20.22 -16.87 3.03
C HIS A 147 -19.34 -18.08 3.35
N THR A 148 -18.69 -18.10 4.52
CA THR A 148 -17.85 -19.22 4.97
C THR A 148 -17.80 -19.29 6.49
N GLU A 149 -17.66 -20.51 7.03
CA GLU A 149 -17.35 -20.74 8.44
C GLU A 149 -15.83 -20.83 8.70
N TYR A 150 -15.00 -20.53 7.70
CA TYR A 150 -13.54 -20.50 7.85
C TYR A 150 -13.09 -19.08 8.23
N ASP A 151 -13.50 -18.67 9.42
CA ASP A 151 -13.40 -17.28 9.86
C ASP A 151 -13.04 -17.14 11.35
N VAL A 152 -12.85 -15.89 11.75
CA VAL A 152 -12.50 -15.50 13.12
C VAL A 152 -13.59 -15.88 14.13
N LYS A 153 -14.86 -15.87 13.75
CA LYS A 153 -15.96 -16.24 14.65
C LYS A 153 -15.92 -17.73 14.96
N ALA A 154 -15.74 -18.59 13.95
CA ALA A 154 -15.61 -20.03 14.11
C ALA A 154 -14.33 -20.43 14.87
N SER A 155 -13.30 -19.55 14.94
CA SER A 155 -12.14 -19.78 15.79
C SER A 155 -12.45 -19.70 17.29
N GLY A 156 -13.57 -19.08 17.65
CA GLY A 156 -13.96 -18.81 19.03
C GLY A 156 -13.32 -17.57 19.65
N TYR A 157 -12.63 -16.76 18.83
CA TYR A 157 -12.14 -15.44 19.28
C TYR A 157 -13.31 -14.55 19.70
N LYS A 158 -13.12 -13.82 20.80
CA LYS A 158 -14.01 -12.75 21.23
C LYS A 158 -13.20 -11.66 21.90
N ASN A 159 -13.45 -10.42 21.49
CA ASN A 159 -12.91 -9.26 22.17
C ASN A 159 -13.66 -9.01 23.51
N LYS A 160 -13.20 -8.02 24.25
CA LYS A 160 -13.78 -7.63 25.55
C LYS A 160 -15.28 -7.28 25.50
N ASN A 161 -15.81 -6.94 24.32
CA ASN A 161 -17.21 -6.64 24.10
C ASN A 161 -18.01 -7.90 23.71
N GLY A 162 -17.35 -9.03 23.51
CA GLY A 162 -17.95 -10.31 23.06
C GLY A 162 -18.11 -10.42 21.55
N GLU A 163 -17.50 -9.54 20.77
CA GLU A 163 -17.52 -9.51 19.31
C GLU A 163 -16.40 -10.36 18.72
N SER A 164 -16.61 -10.91 17.53
CA SER A 164 -15.69 -11.79 16.84
C SER A 164 -15.39 -11.26 15.45
N ASP A 165 -14.80 -10.04 15.34
CA ASP A 165 -14.60 -9.37 14.06
C ASP A 165 -13.43 -8.38 14.13
N ILE A 166 -12.23 -8.85 13.77
CA ILE A 166 -11.01 -8.05 13.82
C ILE A 166 -11.00 -6.97 12.73
N LEU A 167 -11.58 -7.26 11.55
CA LEU A 167 -11.67 -6.26 10.48
C LEU A 167 -12.48 -5.05 10.93
N ALA A 168 -13.59 -5.28 11.67
CA ALA A 168 -14.40 -4.19 12.23
C ALA A 168 -13.64 -3.42 13.32
N GLU A 169 -12.84 -4.10 14.16
CA GLU A 169 -12.01 -3.44 15.17
C GLU A 169 -10.97 -2.50 14.55
N ILE A 170 -10.30 -2.96 13.47
CA ILE A 170 -9.34 -2.13 12.73
C ILE A 170 -10.05 -0.99 11.99
N SER A 171 -11.19 -1.27 11.36
CA SER A 171 -12.00 -0.26 10.65
C SER A 171 -12.40 0.88 11.59
N LYS A 172 -12.91 0.52 12.77
CA LYS A 172 -13.24 1.50 13.78
C LYS A 172 -12.04 2.35 14.21
N ALA A 173 -10.90 1.73 14.45
CA ALA A 173 -9.69 2.46 14.83
C ALA A 173 -9.19 3.41 13.73
N CYS A 174 -9.29 3.00 12.45
CA CYS A 174 -8.96 3.84 11.31
C CYS A 174 -9.91 5.05 11.21
N THR A 175 -11.21 4.83 11.31
CA THR A 175 -12.22 5.90 11.29
C THR A 175 -12.04 6.87 12.46
N ASP A 176 -11.94 6.37 13.69
CA ASP A 176 -11.77 7.19 14.89
C ASP A 176 -10.53 8.09 14.83
N GLN A 177 -9.49 7.63 14.15
CA GLN A 177 -8.22 8.34 14.02
C GLN A 177 -8.06 9.07 12.68
N ASN A 178 -9.07 9.05 11.83
CA ASN A 178 -9.03 9.65 10.50
C ASN A 178 -7.80 9.17 9.69
N MET A 179 -7.62 7.86 9.62
CA MET A 179 -6.65 7.17 8.80
C MET A 179 -7.36 6.41 7.70
N ASP A 180 -6.98 6.63 6.45
CA ASP A 180 -7.59 5.93 5.33
C ASP A 180 -7.34 4.41 5.43
N MET A 181 -8.31 3.62 4.99
CA MET A 181 -8.22 2.17 5.03
C MET A 181 -8.32 1.54 3.64
N GLY A 182 -7.45 0.58 3.36
CA GLY A 182 -7.52 -0.30 2.19
C GLY A 182 -7.81 -1.74 2.59
N LEU A 183 -8.38 -2.49 1.66
CA LEU A 183 -8.77 -3.88 1.82
C LEU A 183 -7.86 -4.79 0.98
N TYR A 184 -7.07 -5.66 1.62
CA TYR A 184 -6.48 -6.78 0.91
C TYR A 184 -7.43 -7.98 1.03
N LEU A 185 -7.92 -8.44 -0.10
CA LEU A 185 -8.73 -9.65 -0.21
C LEU A 185 -8.10 -10.55 -1.27
N SER A 186 -7.47 -11.68 -0.85
CA SER A 186 -6.81 -12.58 -1.79
C SER A 186 -7.80 -13.21 -2.77
N PRO A 187 -7.59 -13.06 -4.09
CA PRO A 187 -8.34 -13.84 -5.06
C PRO A 187 -7.99 -15.33 -5.04
N TRP A 188 -6.77 -15.69 -4.64
CA TRP A 188 -6.40 -17.09 -4.43
C TRP A 188 -6.90 -17.56 -3.08
N ASP A 189 -7.59 -18.70 -3.06
CA ASP A 189 -8.13 -19.30 -1.86
C ASP A 189 -7.82 -20.79 -1.85
N ILE A 190 -6.90 -21.19 -0.97
CA ILE A 190 -6.43 -22.59 -0.87
C ILE A 190 -7.49 -23.46 -0.17
N HIS A 191 -8.30 -22.88 0.68
CA HIS A 191 -9.30 -23.58 1.50
C HIS A 191 -10.64 -23.74 0.78
N GLU A 192 -11.09 -22.72 0.03
CA GLU A 192 -12.44 -22.70 -0.55
C GLU A 192 -12.63 -23.83 -1.60
N PRO A 193 -13.59 -24.75 -1.41
CA PRO A 193 -13.79 -25.84 -2.34
C PRO A 193 -14.19 -25.44 -3.75
N SER A 194 -14.78 -24.26 -3.94
CA SER A 194 -15.14 -23.75 -5.27
C SER A 194 -13.94 -23.20 -6.03
N TYR A 195 -12.79 -22.96 -5.39
CA TYR A 195 -11.60 -22.47 -6.07
C TYR A 195 -11.02 -23.52 -7.02
N GLY A 196 -10.73 -23.11 -8.24
CA GLY A 196 -10.36 -24.01 -9.34
C GLY A 196 -11.59 -24.74 -9.88
N TYR A 197 -11.48 -25.27 -11.10
CA TYR A 197 -12.61 -25.93 -11.74
C TYR A 197 -12.76 -27.35 -11.23
N LYS A 198 -13.90 -27.66 -10.59
CA LYS A 198 -14.19 -28.98 -9.99
C LYS A 198 -15.61 -29.42 -10.35
N ASP A 199 -15.78 -30.71 -10.60
CA ASP A 199 -17.11 -31.32 -10.77
C ASP A 199 -17.85 -31.46 -9.43
N GLU A 200 -19.08 -31.98 -9.46
CA GLU A 200 -19.92 -32.22 -8.28
C GLU A 200 -19.31 -33.19 -7.26
N HIS A 201 -18.26 -33.93 -7.65
CA HIS A 201 -17.53 -34.87 -6.80
C HIS A 201 -16.18 -34.28 -6.30
N GLY A 202 -15.86 -33.03 -6.69
CA GLY A 202 -14.62 -32.36 -6.33
C GLY A 202 -13.41 -32.74 -7.20
N ASN A 203 -13.62 -33.45 -8.31
CA ASN A 203 -12.53 -33.77 -9.23
C ASN A 203 -12.25 -32.63 -10.17
N PRO A 204 -10.98 -32.43 -10.56
CA PRO A 204 -10.61 -31.39 -11.54
C PRO A 204 -11.39 -31.57 -12.87
N THR A 205 -11.93 -30.46 -13.38
CA THR A 205 -12.71 -30.42 -14.61
C THR A 205 -12.37 -29.18 -15.44
N THR A 206 -13.23 -28.77 -16.33
CA THR A 206 -13.15 -27.58 -17.19
C THR A 206 -14.16 -26.52 -16.77
N PRO A 207 -13.99 -25.23 -17.12
CA PRO A 207 -14.90 -24.16 -16.70
C PRO A 207 -16.37 -24.43 -17.03
N ASP A 208 -16.66 -25.07 -18.17
CA ASP A 208 -18.00 -25.40 -18.62
C ASP A 208 -18.67 -26.53 -17.85
N LYS A 209 -17.94 -27.21 -16.97
CA LYS A 209 -18.41 -28.34 -16.12
C LYS A 209 -18.15 -28.09 -14.65
N ASP A 210 -17.75 -26.89 -14.31
CA ASP A 210 -17.55 -26.51 -12.93
C ASP A 210 -18.87 -26.52 -12.16
N ALA A 211 -18.88 -27.19 -11.00
CA ALA A 211 -20.08 -27.30 -10.18
C ALA A 211 -20.36 -26.08 -9.31
N LYS A 212 -19.36 -25.25 -9.09
CA LYS A 212 -19.44 -24.06 -8.23
C LYS A 212 -18.64 -22.90 -8.84
N ASP A 213 -19.21 -21.73 -8.85
CA ASP A 213 -18.58 -20.52 -9.36
C ASP A 213 -17.81 -19.79 -8.25
N TYR A 214 -16.49 -19.94 -8.24
CA TYR A 214 -15.62 -19.22 -7.32
C TYR A 214 -15.69 -17.70 -7.52
N ASN A 215 -15.85 -17.24 -8.75
CA ASN A 215 -15.96 -15.80 -9.01
C ASN A 215 -17.19 -15.19 -8.32
N GLU A 216 -18.28 -15.97 -8.23
CA GLU A 216 -19.46 -15.60 -7.45
C GLU A 216 -19.17 -15.56 -5.94
N PHE A 217 -18.51 -16.58 -5.41
CA PHE A 217 -18.13 -16.64 -3.99
C PHE A 217 -17.28 -15.42 -3.60
N TYR A 218 -16.24 -15.13 -4.39
CA TYR A 218 -15.37 -13.97 -4.13
C TYR A 218 -16.13 -12.65 -4.27
N ASN A 219 -17.01 -12.52 -5.27
CA ASN A 219 -17.85 -11.35 -5.44
C ASN A 219 -18.77 -11.11 -4.25
N ASN A 220 -19.37 -12.17 -3.70
CA ASN A 220 -20.21 -12.08 -2.51
C ASN A 220 -19.44 -11.58 -1.29
N GLN A 221 -18.17 -11.99 -1.12
CA GLN A 221 -17.30 -11.46 -0.07
C GLN A 221 -17.00 -9.96 -0.28
N LEU A 222 -16.81 -9.51 -1.53
CA LEU A 222 -16.68 -8.09 -1.84
C LEU A 222 -17.96 -7.32 -1.48
N GLU A 223 -19.14 -7.84 -1.85
CA GLU A 223 -20.44 -7.21 -1.54
C GLU A 223 -20.74 -7.16 -0.04
N GLU A 224 -20.26 -8.16 0.72
CA GLU A 224 -20.42 -8.21 2.17
C GLU A 224 -19.64 -7.12 2.89
N ILE A 225 -18.45 -6.78 2.38
CA ILE A 225 -17.53 -5.84 3.03
C ILE A 225 -17.72 -4.42 2.51
N LEU A 226 -17.77 -4.23 1.19
CA LEU A 226 -17.76 -2.91 0.56
C LEU A 226 -19.11 -2.20 0.71
N GLY A 227 -19.06 -0.92 1.06
CA GLY A 227 -20.26 -0.13 1.31
C GLY A 227 -20.99 -0.50 2.61
N ASN A 228 -20.47 -1.44 3.38
CA ASN A 228 -20.99 -1.82 4.69
C ASN A 228 -20.36 -0.89 5.76
N PRO A 229 -21.16 -0.06 6.47
CA PRO A 229 -20.62 0.93 7.41
C PRO A 229 -19.86 0.33 8.61
N LYS A 230 -19.89 -1.00 8.78
CA LYS A 230 -19.10 -1.70 9.78
C LYS A 230 -17.63 -1.77 9.42
N TYR A 231 -17.29 -1.69 8.13
CA TYR A 231 -15.93 -1.91 7.62
C TYR A 231 -15.38 -0.67 6.93
N GLY A 232 -14.05 -0.60 6.80
CA GLY A 232 -13.37 0.55 6.23
C GLY A 232 -13.62 1.84 7.02
N ASN A 233 -13.64 2.96 6.32
CA ASN A 233 -14.03 4.25 6.88
C ASN A 233 -15.53 4.47 6.63
N ASP A 234 -16.38 3.99 7.55
CA ASP A 234 -17.84 4.05 7.43
C ASP A 234 -18.37 3.44 6.11
N GLY A 235 -17.78 2.34 5.66
CA GLY A 235 -18.13 1.63 4.43
C GLY A 235 -17.25 1.95 3.23
N HIS A 236 -16.32 2.90 3.36
CA HIS A 236 -15.40 3.29 2.30
C HIS A 236 -14.01 2.68 2.46
N PHE A 237 -13.45 2.21 1.36
CA PHE A 237 -12.06 1.79 1.25
C PHE A 237 -11.35 2.58 0.13
N VAL A 238 -10.16 3.09 0.41
CA VAL A 238 -9.39 3.84 -0.60
C VAL A 238 -8.75 2.93 -1.64
N GLU A 239 -8.66 1.64 -1.34
CA GLU A 239 -8.03 0.65 -2.21
C GLU A 239 -8.55 -0.75 -1.93
N VAL A 240 -8.74 -1.55 -2.99
CA VAL A 240 -8.84 -3.01 -2.93
C VAL A 240 -7.57 -3.61 -3.54
N TRP A 241 -6.83 -4.33 -2.70
CA TRP A 241 -5.56 -4.95 -3.04
C TRP A 241 -5.76 -6.45 -3.34
N MET A 242 -5.56 -6.85 -4.59
CA MET A 242 -5.73 -8.21 -5.09
C MET A 242 -4.36 -8.82 -5.40
N ASP A 243 -3.93 -9.79 -4.61
CA ASP A 243 -2.64 -10.46 -4.81
C ASP A 243 -2.59 -11.21 -6.15
N GLY A 244 -1.45 -11.13 -6.81
CA GLY A 244 -1.21 -11.83 -8.07
C GLY A 244 -0.91 -13.32 -7.93
N ALA A 245 -0.72 -13.83 -6.71
CA ALA A 245 -0.53 -15.25 -6.48
C ALA A 245 -1.80 -16.02 -6.82
N LYS A 246 -1.63 -17.19 -7.43
CA LYS A 246 -2.75 -18.04 -7.84
C LYS A 246 -2.36 -19.50 -7.99
N GLY A 247 -3.34 -20.38 -7.87
CA GLY A 247 -3.19 -21.80 -8.12
C GLY A 247 -2.81 -22.10 -9.58
N SER A 248 -2.28 -23.29 -9.81
CA SER A 248 -1.87 -23.75 -11.14
C SER A 248 -2.32 -25.18 -11.41
N GLY A 249 -2.32 -25.58 -12.67
CA GLY A 249 -2.72 -26.91 -13.08
C GLY A 249 -4.20 -27.18 -12.77
N ALA A 250 -4.48 -28.21 -11.98
CA ALA A 250 -5.85 -28.57 -11.56
C ALA A 250 -6.51 -27.53 -10.62
N ASN A 251 -5.72 -26.65 -10.03
CA ASN A 251 -6.19 -25.55 -9.16
C ASN A 251 -6.12 -24.20 -9.88
N ALA A 252 -5.99 -24.16 -11.20
CA ALA A 252 -6.05 -22.92 -11.95
C ALA A 252 -7.47 -22.34 -11.90
N GLN A 253 -7.58 -21.03 -11.72
CA GLN A 253 -8.83 -20.28 -11.72
C GLN A 253 -8.64 -19.05 -12.61
N GLU A 254 -9.60 -18.78 -13.47
CA GLU A 254 -9.71 -17.50 -14.17
C GLU A 254 -10.54 -16.54 -13.34
N TYR A 255 -10.05 -15.32 -13.18
CA TYR A 255 -10.69 -14.30 -12.35
C TYR A 255 -11.56 -13.39 -13.19
N ASP A 256 -12.80 -13.14 -12.77
CA ASP A 256 -13.70 -12.16 -13.40
C ASP A 256 -13.48 -10.75 -12.82
N PHE A 257 -12.30 -10.17 -13.10
CA PHE A 257 -11.96 -8.82 -12.66
C PHE A 257 -12.99 -7.78 -13.11
N LYS A 258 -13.62 -7.97 -14.25
CA LYS A 258 -14.64 -7.02 -14.75
C LYS A 258 -15.86 -7.00 -13.83
N LYS A 259 -16.33 -8.16 -13.38
CA LYS A 259 -17.43 -8.29 -12.42
C LYS A 259 -17.03 -7.67 -11.09
N TRP A 260 -15.89 -8.06 -10.55
CA TRP A 260 -15.40 -7.60 -9.26
C TRP A 260 -15.16 -6.09 -9.23
N PHE A 261 -14.58 -5.54 -10.30
CA PHE A 261 -14.40 -4.09 -10.45
C PHE A 261 -15.75 -3.36 -10.42
N LYS A 262 -16.75 -3.87 -11.15
CA LYS A 262 -18.09 -3.27 -11.12
C LYS A 262 -18.69 -3.33 -9.72
N THR A 263 -18.57 -4.44 -9.02
CA THR A 263 -19.03 -4.57 -7.63
C THR A 263 -18.35 -3.57 -6.70
N ILE A 264 -17.04 -3.37 -6.83
CA ILE A 264 -16.29 -2.39 -6.05
C ILE A 264 -16.85 -0.99 -6.31
N GLN A 265 -16.97 -0.57 -7.55
CA GLN A 265 -17.49 0.75 -7.89
C GLN A 265 -18.94 0.97 -7.41
N ASP A 266 -19.81 -0.02 -7.61
CA ASP A 266 -21.22 0.08 -7.23
C ASP A 266 -21.40 0.16 -5.70
N ASN A 267 -20.51 -0.43 -4.90
CA ASN A 267 -20.61 -0.45 -3.45
C ASN A 267 -19.89 0.72 -2.80
N GLU A 268 -18.72 1.11 -3.29
CA GLU A 268 -18.00 2.28 -2.79
C GLU A 268 -18.80 3.57 -2.98
N GLY A 269 -19.56 3.70 -4.05
CA GLY A 269 -20.48 4.83 -4.27
C GLY A 269 -21.63 4.93 -3.25
N LYS A 270 -21.82 3.93 -2.36
CA LYS A 270 -22.81 3.98 -1.29
C LYS A 270 -22.28 4.61 0.00
N ALA A 271 -20.95 4.66 0.14
CA ALA A 271 -20.33 5.24 1.34
C ALA A 271 -20.57 6.75 1.41
N ALA A 272 -21.20 7.20 2.50
CA ALA A 272 -21.59 8.59 2.65
C ALA A 272 -20.39 9.51 2.92
N GLY A 273 -20.28 10.60 2.18
CA GLY A 273 -19.28 11.66 2.42
C GLY A 273 -17.92 11.45 1.77
N TYR A 274 -17.76 10.40 1.01
CA TYR A 274 -16.52 10.15 0.25
C TYR A 274 -16.72 10.47 -1.24
N ASP A 275 -15.83 11.29 -1.79
CA ASP A 275 -15.83 11.73 -3.20
C ASP A 275 -14.59 11.15 -3.92
N ALA A 276 -14.24 9.92 -3.59
CA ALA A 276 -13.07 9.26 -4.16
C ALA A 276 -13.43 7.84 -4.58
N ASP A 277 -13.07 7.48 -5.80
CA ASP A 277 -13.17 6.11 -6.25
C ASP A 277 -12.14 5.24 -5.52
N CYS A 278 -12.52 3.98 -5.24
CA CYS A 278 -11.63 2.99 -4.70
C CYS A 278 -10.56 2.62 -5.73
N MET A 279 -9.29 2.65 -5.34
CA MET A 279 -8.18 2.25 -6.19
C MET A 279 -8.10 0.72 -6.28
N LEU A 280 -7.56 0.20 -7.39
CA LEU A 280 -7.46 -1.23 -7.63
C LEU A 280 -6.00 -1.64 -7.83
N PHE A 281 -5.51 -2.50 -6.97
CA PHE A 281 -4.22 -3.16 -7.13
C PHE A 281 -4.40 -4.59 -7.65
N GLY A 282 -3.58 -5.01 -8.61
CA GLY A 282 -3.50 -6.40 -9.09
C GLY A 282 -4.68 -6.88 -9.96
N ALA A 283 -5.57 -5.99 -10.36
CA ALA A 283 -6.74 -6.31 -11.19
C ALA A 283 -6.45 -6.31 -12.70
N GLU A 284 -5.27 -6.72 -13.11
CA GLU A 284 -4.81 -6.79 -14.51
C GLU A 284 -5.12 -5.48 -15.29
N ALA A 285 -5.88 -5.55 -16.39
CA ALA A 285 -6.21 -4.38 -17.19
C ALA A 285 -7.12 -3.34 -16.49
N TYR A 286 -7.70 -3.67 -15.36
CA TYR A 286 -8.49 -2.77 -14.52
C TYR A 286 -7.68 -2.14 -13.38
N THR A 287 -6.40 -2.48 -13.27
CA THR A 287 -5.48 -1.95 -12.26
C THR A 287 -5.33 -0.43 -12.38
N THR A 288 -5.44 0.26 -11.25
CA THR A 288 -5.14 1.69 -11.10
C THR A 288 -3.90 1.95 -10.26
N VAL A 289 -3.50 0.96 -9.45
CA VAL A 289 -2.25 0.90 -8.71
C VAL A 289 -1.50 -0.35 -9.13
N ARG A 290 -0.30 -0.21 -9.70
CA ARG A 290 0.47 -1.34 -10.19
C ARG A 290 1.62 -1.72 -9.27
N TRP A 291 1.88 -3.00 -9.17
CA TRP A 291 3.08 -3.51 -8.51
C TRP A 291 4.36 -3.21 -9.29
N ILE A 292 5.42 -2.82 -8.61
CA ILE A 292 6.72 -2.59 -9.22
C ILE A 292 7.53 -3.87 -9.52
N GLY A 293 6.99 -5.06 -9.25
CA GLY A 293 7.60 -6.35 -9.63
C GLY A 293 8.63 -6.91 -8.64
N ASN A 294 8.73 -6.36 -7.44
CA ASN A 294 9.56 -6.91 -6.35
C ASN A 294 9.06 -6.46 -4.98
N GLU A 295 9.40 -7.23 -3.93
CA GLU A 295 9.03 -6.97 -2.53
C GLU A 295 10.16 -6.30 -1.72
N LEU A 296 11.01 -5.52 -2.38
CA LEU A 296 12.18 -4.92 -1.76
C LEU A 296 11.95 -3.47 -1.33
N GLY A 297 10.81 -2.89 -1.70
CA GLY A 297 10.55 -1.45 -1.50
C GLY A 297 11.45 -0.58 -2.38
N ILE A 298 11.83 -1.07 -3.58
CA ILE A 298 12.77 -0.39 -4.47
C ILE A 298 12.22 -0.35 -5.89
N ALA A 299 11.84 0.82 -6.34
CA ALA A 299 11.43 1.09 -7.72
C ALA A 299 12.65 1.34 -8.62
N GLY A 300 12.46 1.18 -9.92
CA GLY A 300 13.46 1.55 -10.92
C GLY A 300 13.75 3.05 -10.91
N LYS A 301 14.95 3.44 -11.33
CA LYS A 301 15.30 4.87 -11.38
C LYS A 301 14.46 5.67 -12.36
N ASP A 302 13.99 5.01 -13.40
CA ASP A 302 13.22 5.60 -14.49
C ASP A 302 11.79 5.03 -14.45
N THR A 303 11.14 5.09 -13.26
CA THR A 303 9.79 4.57 -13.06
C THR A 303 8.76 5.57 -13.58
N TRP A 304 8.00 5.16 -14.60
CA TRP A 304 6.88 5.90 -15.17
C TRP A 304 5.57 5.47 -14.52
N SER A 305 4.66 6.39 -14.32
CA SER A 305 3.28 6.05 -13.93
C SER A 305 2.47 5.54 -15.13
N ASN A 306 2.92 5.82 -16.36
CA ASN A 306 2.25 5.35 -17.55
C ASN A 306 2.46 3.86 -17.77
N SER A 307 1.39 3.17 -18.12
CA SER A 307 1.34 1.73 -18.42
C SER A 307 0.74 1.46 -19.76
N LYS A 308 1.09 0.32 -20.36
CA LYS A 308 0.44 -0.20 -21.58
C LYS A 308 -0.60 -1.23 -21.19
N VAL A 309 -1.86 -0.96 -21.54
CA VAL A 309 -3.01 -1.77 -21.14
C VAL A 309 -3.68 -2.37 -22.39
N ASP A 310 -3.92 -3.68 -22.36
CA ASP A 310 -4.68 -4.41 -23.35
C ASP A 310 -5.93 -5.00 -22.68
N LYS A 311 -7.06 -4.30 -22.78
CA LYS A 311 -8.32 -4.73 -22.15
C LYS A 311 -8.92 -5.97 -22.80
N ASP A 312 -8.64 -6.19 -24.09
CA ASP A 312 -9.14 -7.38 -24.79
C ASP A 312 -8.44 -8.65 -24.31
N LYS A 313 -7.18 -8.55 -23.94
CA LYS A 313 -6.41 -9.65 -23.35
C LYS A 313 -6.35 -9.65 -21.83
N ASN A 314 -6.99 -8.68 -21.20
CA ASN A 314 -6.93 -8.47 -19.76
C ASN A 314 -5.50 -8.44 -19.22
N THR A 315 -4.64 -7.60 -19.80
CA THR A 315 -3.23 -7.51 -19.40
C THR A 315 -2.75 -6.07 -19.23
N ILE A 316 -1.82 -5.89 -18.31
CA ILE A 316 -1.08 -4.65 -18.09
C ILE A 316 0.40 -4.93 -18.20
N ASN A 317 1.13 -4.08 -18.94
CA ASN A 317 2.60 -4.15 -19.09
C ASN A 317 3.14 -5.54 -19.47
N SER A 318 2.32 -6.37 -20.13
CA SER A 318 2.50 -7.83 -20.27
C SER A 318 3.70 -8.25 -21.10
N ASN A 319 4.37 -7.36 -21.77
CA ASN A 319 5.19 -7.78 -22.89
C ASN A 319 6.68 -7.87 -22.62
N LYS A 320 7.20 -7.63 -21.41
CA LYS A 320 8.66 -7.79 -21.25
C LYS A 320 9.14 -7.75 -19.82
N GLN A 321 10.16 -8.55 -19.58
CA GLN A 321 11.00 -8.50 -18.40
C GLN A 321 11.39 -7.06 -18.03
N GLY A 322 11.11 -6.65 -16.81
CA GLY A 322 11.48 -5.36 -16.25
C GLY A 322 10.45 -4.24 -16.43
N ASN A 323 9.44 -4.40 -17.26
CA ASN A 323 8.47 -3.33 -17.52
C ASN A 323 7.51 -3.10 -16.33
N ALA A 324 7.22 -4.11 -15.52
CA ALA A 324 6.47 -3.94 -14.28
C ALA A 324 7.18 -2.96 -13.32
N THR A 325 8.51 -3.01 -13.29
CA THR A 325 9.33 -2.16 -12.41
C THR A 325 9.40 -0.71 -12.87
N VAL A 326 9.41 -0.45 -14.17
CA VAL A 326 9.68 0.90 -14.70
C VAL A 326 8.49 1.54 -15.44
N GLY A 327 7.47 0.77 -15.86
CA GLY A 327 6.39 1.28 -16.71
C GLY A 327 6.85 1.66 -18.12
N PHE A 328 6.18 2.61 -18.75
CA PHE A 328 6.43 3.02 -20.15
C PHE A 328 6.30 4.53 -20.32
N GLU A 329 7.29 5.17 -20.93
CA GLU A 329 7.20 6.57 -21.32
C GLU A 329 6.02 6.83 -22.28
N ASP A 330 5.79 5.90 -23.23
CA ASP A 330 4.72 5.92 -24.22
C ASP A 330 3.50 5.06 -23.79
N GLY A 331 3.23 4.96 -22.49
CA GLY A 331 2.05 4.27 -21.96
C GLY A 331 0.76 5.00 -22.29
N ASP A 332 -0.36 4.29 -22.24
CA ASP A 332 -1.68 4.76 -22.64
C ASP A 332 -2.66 4.91 -21.46
N GLN A 333 -2.24 4.53 -20.25
CA GLN A 333 -3.03 4.63 -19.04
C GLN A 333 -2.15 4.98 -17.84
N TRP A 334 -2.59 5.95 -17.01
CA TRP A 334 -1.94 6.22 -15.74
C TRP A 334 -2.23 5.09 -14.75
N THR A 335 -1.18 4.56 -14.12
CA THR A 335 -1.27 3.59 -13.01
C THR A 335 -0.22 3.95 -11.98
N VAL A 336 -0.65 4.18 -10.75
CA VAL A 336 0.28 4.56 -9.69
C VAL A 336 1.24 3.41 -9.39
N PRO A 337 2.56 3.59 -9.48
CA PRO A 337 3.51 2.55 -9.10
C PRO A 337 3.53 2.41 -7.58
N GLU A 338 3.44 1.17 -7.08
CA GLU A 338 3.52 0.86 -5.65
C GLU A 338 4.62 -0.15 -5.36
N ALA A 339 5.46 0.19 -4.39
CA ALA A 339 6.57 -0.61 -3.90
C ALA A 339 6.21 -1.18 -2.53
N ASP A 340 5.93 -2.46 -2.46
CA ASP A 340 5.68 -3.14 -1.21
C ASP A 340 6.98 -3.66 -0.57
N ALA A 341 7.01 -3.68 0.75
CA ALA A 341 8.14 -4.16 1.52
C ALA A 341 7.74 -4.57 2.94
N ARG A 342 8.64 -5.26 3.60
CA ARG A 342 8.44 -5.74 4.99
C ARG A 342 9.37 -5.01 5.93
N ILE A 343 8.83 -4.53 7.06
CA ILE A 343 9.66 -3.97 8.14
C ILE A 343 10.51 -5.04 8.84
N THR A 344 10.06 -6.29 8.81
CA THR A 344 10.74 -7.48 9.33
C THR A 344 11.13 -8.42 8.19
N SER A 345 11.57 -9.64 8.48
CA SER A 345 11.96 -10.62 7.45
C SER A 345 10.80 -11.42 6.87
N GLY A 346 9.58 -11.37 7.47
CA GLY A 346 8.37 -12.05 7.01
C GLY A 346 7.22 -11.09 6.77
N TRP A 347 6.21 -11.52 5.99
CA TRP A 347 4.94 -10.80 5.88
C TRP A 347 4.15 -10.96 7.19
N PHE A 348 4.01 -12.18 7.67
CA PHE A 348 3.44 -12.44 8.99
C PHE A 348 4.52 -12.40 10.06
N TRP A 349 4.11 -12.02 11.26
CA TRP A 349 4.97 -12.09 12.42
C TRP A 349 5.41 -13.54 12.73
N GLY A 350 6.58 -13.69 13.31
CA GLY A 350 7.09 -14.97 13.77
C GLY A 350 8.21 -14.75 14.77
N THR A 351 8.41 -15.69 15.71
CA THR A 351 9.38 -15.59 16.80
C THR A 351 10.83 -15.38 16.33
N LYS A 352 11.14 -15.82 15.10
CA LYS A 352 12.46 -15.64 14.46
C LYS A 352 12.45 -14.58 13.37
N LYS A 353 11.31 -13.93 13.11
CA LYS A 353 11.11 -12.98 12.03
C LYS A 353 10.71 -11.58 12.51
N ASN A 354 10.75 -11.31 13.80
CA ASN A 354 10.25 -10.09 14.44
C ASN A 354 11.29 -8.99 14.65
N THR A 355 12.50 -9.16 14.15
CA THR A 355 13.53 -8.11 14.22
C THR A 355 13.28 -7.08 13.12
N PRO A 356 13.04 -5.80 13.47
CA PRO A 356 12.82 -4.78 12.45
C PRO A 356 14.11 -4.43 11.72
N LYS A 357 13.98 -4.06 10.46
CA LYS A 357 15.06 -3.52 9.64
C LYS A 357 15.69 -2.29 10.29
N THR A 358 16.92 -2.03 9.92
CA THR A 358 17.65 -0.84 10.38
C THR A 358 17.07 0.43 9.77
N MET A 359 17.36 1.59 10.37
CA MET A 359 16.97 2.87 9.81
C MET A 359 17.63 3.16 8.46
N GLU A 360 18.85 2.64 8.22
CA GLU A 360 19.52 2.73 6.92
C GLU A 360 18.72 2.00 5.85
N GLU A 361 18.27 0.76 6.14
CA GLU A 361 17.47 -0.04 5.21
C GLU A 361 16.09 0.59 4.91
N LEU A 362 15.39 1.08 5.94
CA LEU A 362 14.08 1.72 5.75
C LEU A 362 14.18 3.05 4.99
N SER A 363 15.23 3.84 5.26
CA SER A 363 15.49 5.06 4.51
C SER A 363 15.83 4.77 3.04
N ASP A 364 16.64 3.72 2.79
CA ASP A 364 16.95 3.29 1.43
C ASP A 364 15.68 2.85 0.68
N MET A 365 14.75 2.16 1.34
CA MET A 365 13.46 1.81 0.76
C MET A 365 12.66 3.06 0.41
N TYR A 366 12.49 4.00 1.33
CA TYR A 366 11.72 5.22 1.09
C TYR A 366 12.28 6.06 -0.07
N PHE A 367 13.58 6.32 -0.05
CA PHE A 367 14.20 7.13 -1.10
C PHE A 367 14.34 6.42 -2.46
N ASN A 368 14.32 5.09 -2.48
CA ASN A 368 14.36 4.33 -3.73
C ASN A 368 12.95 3.84 -4.18
N SER A 369 11.89 4.18 -3.46
CA SER A 369 10.50 4.02 -3.91
C SER A 369 9.88 5.39 -4.19
N VAL A 370 9.63 6.19 -3.16
CA VAL A 370 9.02 7.52 -3.28
C VAL A 370 9.91 8.45 -4.11
N GLY A 371 11.22 8.43 -3.89
CA GLY A 371 12.19 9.19 -4.70
C GLY A 371 12.35 8.68 -6.14
N HIS A 372 11.71 7.58 -6.51
CA HIS A 372 11.67 7.00 -7.84
C HIS A 372 10.23 6.88 -8.39
N ASN A 373 9.36 7.82 -8.00
CA ASN A 373 7.98 7.93 -8.51
C ASN A 373 7.07 6.74 -8.14
N ALA A 374 7.30 6.08 -7.01
CA ALA A 374 6.42 5.02 -6.50
C ALA A 374 5.96 5.35 -5.09
N THR A 375 4.78 4.88 -4.69
CA THR A 375 4.38 4.86 -3.27
C THR A 375 5.12 3.74 -2.54
N LEU A 376 5.33 3.89 -1.23
CA LEU A 376 5.87 2.82 -0.38
C LEU A 376 4.76 2.23 0.48
N LEU A 377 4.52 0.93 0.32
CA LEU A 377 3.62 0.13 1.16
C LEU A 377 4.46 -0.74 2.10
N LEU A 378 4.60 -0.32 3.36
CA LEU A 378 5.46 -0.98 4.34
C LEU A 378 4.65 -1.87 5.29
N ASN A 379 4.91 -3.16 5.28
CA ASN A 379 4.24 -4.12 6.16
C ASN A 379 4.72 -4.02 7.61
N VAL A 380 3.77 -3.88 8.53
CA VAL A 380 3.95 -3.80 9.98
C VAL A 380 3.07 -4.88 10.64
N PRO A 381 3.58 -6.11 10.82
CA PRO A 381 2.76 -7.24 11.22
C PRO A 381 2.48 -7.24 12.73
N PRO A 382 1.22 -7.41 13.16
CA PRO A 382 0.90 -7.74 14.54
C PRO A 382 1.38 -9.14 14.94
N ASN A 383 1.71 -9.31 16.22
CA ASN A 383 2.17 -10.57 16.80
C ASN A 383 0.99 -11.47 17.23
N ASN A 384 1.31 -12.66 17.75
CA ASN A 384 0.33 -13.64 18.18
C ASN A 384 -0.41 -13.29 19.50
N GLN A 385 -0.14 -12.12 20.08
CA GLN A 385 -0.90 -11.56 21.20
C GLN A 385 -1.92 -10.50 20.73
N GLY A 386 -2.02 -10.22 19.43
CA GLY A 386 -2.89 -9.20 18.88
C GLY A 386 -2.35 -7.78 19.03
N THR A 387 -1.06 -7.64 19.32
CA THR A 387 -0.35 -6.35 19.45
C THR A 387 0.81 -6.29 18.47
N VAL A 388 1.44 -5.14 18.30
CA VAL A 388 2.71 -5.06 17.56
C VAL A 388 3.87 -5.04 18.55
N ASP A 389 4.94 -5.78 18.28
CA ASP A 389 6.11 -5.81 19.13
C ASP A 389 6.69 -4.40 19.33
N LYS A 390 7.04 -4.07 20.58
CA LYS A 390 7.56 -2.74 20.92
C LYS A 390 8.75 -2.32 20.05
N ALA A 391 9.65 -3.25 19.71
CA ALA A 391 10.80 -2.95 18.85
C ALA A 391 10.38 -2.51 17.43
N ILE A 392 9.28 -3.06 16.92
CA ILE A 392 8.71 -2.67 15.63
C ILE A 392 8.04 -1.30 15.74
N LEU A 393 7.22 -1.05 16.78
CA LEU A 393 6.59 0.25 17.02
C LEU A 393 7.62 1.38 17.20
N ASP A 394 8.68 1.12 17.97
CA ASP A 394 9.77 2.07 18.15
C ASP A 394 10.45 2.39 16.80
N ARG A 395 10.67 1.36 15.94
CA ARG A 395 11.27 1.54 14.62
C ARG A 395 10.35 2.30 13.66
N VAL A 396 9.04 2.03 13.67
CA VAL A 396 8.03 2.81 12.93
C VAL A 396 8.08 4.28 13.35
N THR A 397 8.13 4.53 14.65
CA THR A 397 8.21 5.89 15.21
C THR A 397 9.50 6.60 14.79
N GLU A 398 10.65 5.92 14.83
CA GLU A 398 11.92 6.49 14.36
C GLU A 398 11.90 6.79 12.86
N PHE A 399 11.35 5.86 12.07
CA PHE A 399 11.21 6.03 10.62
C PHE A 399 10.30 7.22 10.29
N GLY A 400 9.18 7.36 10.98
CA GLY A 400 8.26 8.48 10.83
C GLY A 400 8.94 9.84 11.06
N LYS A 401 9.90 9.94 11.99
CA LYS A 401 10.66 11.18 12.19
C LYS A 401 11.50 11.55 10.96
N ILE A 402 12.06 10.56 10.25
CA ILE A 402 12.80 10.83 9.01
C ILE A 402 11.84 11.28 7.92
N VAL A 403 10.76 10.53 7.67
CA VAL A 403 9.78 10.86 6.63
C VAL A 403 9.17 12.24 6.86
N THR A 404 8.77 12.56 8.10
CA THR A 404 8.15 13.87 8.42
C THR A 404 9.15 15.01 8.49
N SER A 405 10.44 14.73 8.68
CA SER A 405 11.51 15.75 8.64
C SER A 405 12.06 15.99 7.24
N CYS A 406 11.84 15.08 6.31
CA CYS A 406 12.08 15.35 4.90
C CYS A 406 11.21 16.54 4.48
N LEU A 407 11.75 17.40 3.63
CA LEU A 407 11.00 18.56 3.12
C LEU A 407 9.66 18.04 2.58
N SER A 408 8.56 18.47 3.20
CA SER A 408 7.26 18.24 2.62
C SER A 408 7.22 18.81 1.20
N TRP A 409 6.39 18.28 0.33
CA TRP A 409 6.17 18.85 -1.01
C TRP A 409 5.97 20.37 -0.99
N LYS A 410 5.31 20.88 0.04
CA LYS A 410 5.12 22.29 0.26
C LYS A 410 6.45 23.02 0.50
N GLN A 411 7.32 22.47 1.35
CA GLN A 411 8.63 23.05 1.64
C GLN A 411 9.56 22.93 0.44
N LEU A 412 9.49 21.83 -0.31
CA LEU A 412 10.26 21.65 -1.54
C LEU A 412 9.83 22.66 -2.60
N ASN A 413 8.54 22.90 -2.79
CA ASN A 413 8.01 23.90 -3.70
C ASN A 413 8.40 25.32 -3.28
N GLU A 414 8.34 25.64 -1.98
CA GLU A 414 8.81 26.95 -1.46
C GLU A 414 10.31 27.17 -1.74
N VAL A 415 11.13 26.13 -1.62
CA VAL A 415 12.57 26.19 -1.94
C VAL A 415 12.79 26.32 -3.45
N ILE A 416 12.04 25.60 -4.27
CA ILE A 416 12.10 25.69 -5.74
C ILE A 416 11.68 27.10 -6.20
N ASP A 417 10.57 27.63 -5.70
CA ASP A 417 10.10 28.98 -6.02
C ASP A 417 11.11 30.06 -5.64
N GLN A 418 11.73 29.94 -4.47
CA GLN A 418 12.71 30.91 -4.00
C GLN A 418 14.02 30.91 -4.80
N HIS A 419 14.44 29.74 -5.31
CA HIS A 419 15.76 29.60 -5.95
C HIS A 419 15.69 29.57 -7.47
N ALA A 420 14.61 29.09 -8.07
CA ALA A 420 14.50 28.90 -9.51
C ALA A 420 13.73 30.01 -10.23
N GLY A 421 12.90 30.78 -9.53
CA GLY A 421 12.00 31.78 -10.15
C GLY A 421 11.11 31.16 -11.21
N ARG A 422 10.86 29.86 -11.12
CA ARG A 422 10.04 29.08 -12.03
C ARG A 422 8.97 28.33 -11.25
N ILE A 423 7.74 28.52 -11.64
CA ILE A 423 6.63 27.68 -11.24
C ILE A 423 6.67 26.48 -12.18
N PHE A 424 6.82 25.29 -11.59
CA PHE A 424 6.79 24.06 -12.38
C PHE A 424 5.36 23.69 -12.66
N SER A 425 5.10 23.39 -13.92
CA SER A 425 3.80 22.91 -14.33
C SER A 425 3.62 21.43 -13.98
N TYR A 426 2.37 21.06 -13.92
CA TYR A 426 1.90 19.69 -13.77
C TYR A 426 2.53 18.71 -14.77
N ASP A 427 2.86 19.16 -15.99
CA ASP A 427 3.44 18.40 -17.08
C ASP A 427 4.86 17.88 -16.84
N ASN A 428 5.56 18.45 -15.85
CA ASN A 428 6.93 18.06 -15.52
C ASN A 428 7.04 17.28 -14.20
N TRP A 429 5.94 16.73 -13.73
CA TRP A 429 5.86 16.05 -12.44
C TRP A 429 6.87 14.90 -12.31
N GLU A 430 6.97 14.07 -13.31
CA GLU A 430 7.93 12.96 -13.35
C GLU A 430 9.37 13.46 -13.44
N VAL A 431 9.60 14.55 -14.15
CA VAL A 431 10.93 15.19 -14.29
C VAL A 431 11.38 15.84 -12.97
N LEU A 432 10.46 16.41 -12.20
CA LEU A 432 10.77 17.03 -10.91
C LEU A 432 11.26 16.03 -9.86
N LEU A 433 10.66 14.85 -9.82
CA LEU A 433 11.13 13.76 -8.94
C LEU A 433 12.49 13.22 -9.37
N TYR A 434 12.87 13.40 -10.63
CA TYR A 434 14.02 12.76 -11.25
C TYR A 434 15.28 13.64 -11.32
N GLU A 435 15.16 14.82 -11.83
CA GLU A 435 16.32 15.64 -12.18
C GLU A 435 16.63 16.73 -11.14
N GLU A 436 15.63 17.38 -10.60
CA GLU A 436 15.81 18.52 -9.72
C GLU A 436 16.32 18.15 -8.30
N PRO A 437 15.92 17.04 -7.66
CA PRO A 437 16.55 16.64 -6.41
C PRO A 437 18.07 16.44 -6.53
N LYS A 438 18.55 16.00 -7.68
CA LYS A 438 20.00 15.87 -7.94
C LYS A 438 20.68 17.23 -8.06
N GLN A 439 20.01 18.24 -8.61
CA GLN A 439 20.54 19.59 -8.74
C GLN A 439 20.43 20.37 -7.41
N LEU A 440 19.29 20.27 -6.74
CA LEU A 440 19.12 20.82 -5.39
C LEU A 440 20.16 20.25 -4.42
N LEU A 441 20.34 18.95 -4.45
CA LEU A 441 21.33 18.26 -3.62
C LEU A 441 22.78 18.65 -3.97
N ARG A 442 23.06 19.08 -5.20
CA ARG A 442 24.37 19.61 -5.59
C ARG A 442 24.58 21.06 -5.13
N SER A 443 23.50 21.85 -4.98
CA SER A 443 23.58 23.22 -4.51
C SER A 443 23.73 23.36 -2.99
N PHE A 444 23.45 22.29 -2.23
CA PHE A 444 23.64 22.21 -0.78
C PHE A 444 24.92 21.44 -0.38
N ALA A 445 25.70 20.92 -1.31
CA ALA A 445 26.99 20.25 -1.10
C ALA A 445 28.16 21.21 -1.47
#